data_86f863d9e3b51b3cedf66c99b9f5ca89
#
_entry.id   86f863d9e3b51b3cedf66c99b9f5ca89
#
_cell.length_a   1.000
_cell.length_b   1.000
_cell.length_c   1.000
_cell.angle_alpha   90.00
_cell.angle_beta   90.00
_cell.angle_gamma   90.00
#
_symmetry.space_group_name_H-M   'P 1'
#
loop_
_entity.id
_entity.type
_entity.pdbx_description
1 polymer ?
#
loop_
_entity_poly.entity_id
_entity_poly.type
_entity_poly.pdbx_seq_one_letter_code
_entity_poly.pdbx_strand_id
1 'polypeptide(L)'
;MLINTSTQALVSELDFKNTFPNVCFPEVMDDTFLADYGYANLNYVSSPPNTTTQKYVESIPSLINGVWSTTWVATNFTPEELAAQLVNTKVDYAHQVQKSLDDFAATADFDGINSAAGYANSVLSDNPTSTEIAIKNKGIYANMVRLQTWAALSDLKAAVAAGTTPAPASIADVFAALPVLAWPA
;
A
#
# COMPACT_ATOMS: atom_id res chain seq x y z
N MET A 1 -14.10 -24.87 -7.01
CA MET A 1 -13.45 -24.96 -8.33
C MET A 1 -12.91 -26.38 -8.50
N LEU A 2 -13.10 -26.96 -9.68
CA LEU A 2 -12.64 -28.29 -10.02
C LEU A 2 -11.49 -28.20 -11.04
N ILE A 3 -10.67 -29.24 -11.06
CA ILE A 3 -9.61 -29.42 -12.06
C ILE A 3 -9.82 -30.71 -12.83
N ASN A 4 -9.72 -30.66 -14.15
CA ASN A 4 -9.64 -31.86 -14.96
C ASN A 4 -8.22 -32.45 -14.80
N THR A 5 -8.13 -33.70 -14.30
CA THR A 5 -6.83 -34.28 -13.92
C THR A 5 -5.94 -34.64 -15.12
N SER A 6 -6.52 -34.75 -16.31
CA SER A 6 -5.77 -35.08 -17.53
C SER A 6 -5.31 -33.83 -18.29
N THR A 7 -6.16 -32.79 -18.38
CA THR A 7 -5.88 -31.57 -19.14
C THR A 7 -5.38 -30.42 -18.26
N GLN A 8 -5.51 -30.56 -16.93
CA GLN A 8 -5.25 -29.52 -15.91
C GLN A 8 -6.11 -28.24 -16.11
N ALA A 9 -7.19 -28.35 -16.87
CA ALA A 9 -8.12 -27.25 -17.07
C ALA A 9 -8.97 -27.02 -15.81
N LEU A 10 -9.13 -25.75 -15.43
CA LEU A 10 -10.01 -25.35 -14.34
C LEU A 10 -11.44 -25.27 -14.83
N VAL A 11 -12.35 -25.86 -14.07
CA VAL A 11 -13.78 -25.94 -14.41
C VAL A 11 -14.61 -25.53 -13.22
N SER A 12 -15.65 -24.74 -13.44
CA SER A 12 -16.62 -24.47 -12.39
C SER A 12 -17.47 -25.70 -12.10
N GLU A 13 -18.04 -25.79 -10.91
CA GLU A 13 -18.97 -26.88 -10.59
C GLU A 13 -20.19 -26.90 -11.52
N LEU A 14 -20.64 -25.73 -11.94
CA LEU A 14 -21.76 -25.60 -12.86
C LEU A 14 -21.41 -26.16 -14.25
N ASP A 15 -20.23 -25.81 -14.78
CA ASP A 15 -19.79 -26.29 -16.09
C ASP A 15 -19.54 -27.79 -16.07
N PHE A 16 -19.00 -28.32 -14.95
CA PHE A 16 -18.88 -29.76 -14.75
C PHE A 16 -20.26 -30.44 -14.82
N LYS A 17 -21.24 -29.96 -14.08
CA LYS A 17 -22.61 -30.51 -14.09
C LYS A 17 -23.25 -30.43 -15.50
N ASN A 18 -23.01 -29.35 -16.22
CA ASN A 18 -23.50 -29.18 -17.59
C ASN A 18 -22.84 -30.16 -18.58
N THR A 19 -21.60 -30.58 -18.32
CA THR A 19 -20.91 -31.58 -19.14
C THR A 19 -21.52 -32.97 -19.02
N PHE A 20 -22.16 -33.26 -17.89
CA PHE A 20 -22.78 -34.59 -17.62
C PHE A 20 -24.28 -34.46 -17.27
N PRO A 21 -25.14 -34.02 -18.23
CA PRO A 21 -26.52 -33.64 -17.94
C PRO A 21 -27.42 -34.79 -17.47
N ASN A 22 -26.99 -36.04 -17.68
CA ASN A 22 -27.75 -37.26 -17.31
C ASN A 22 -27.28 -37.87 -15.99
N VAL A 23 -26.40 -37.20 -15.26
CA VAL A 23 -25.86 -37.69 -13.97
C VAL A 23 -26.62 -37.01 -12.82
N CYS A 24 -27.04 -37.80 -11.84
CA CYS A 24 -27.55 -37.31 -10.57
C CYS A 24 -26.37 -37.00 -9.66
N PHE A 25 -26.14 -35.72 -9.36
CA PHE A 25 -25.02 -35.31 -8.54
C PHE A 25 -25.37 -35.37 -7.05
N PRO A 26 -24.45 -35.80 -6.18
CA PRO A 26 -24.61 -35.65 -4.75
C PRO A 26 -24.57 -34.17 -4.35
N GLU A 27 -25.11 -33.88 -3.15
CA GLU A 27 -25.06 -32.51 -2.59
C GLU A 27 -23.63 -32.03 -2.39
N VAL A 28 -22.71 -32.90 -2.00
CA VAL A 28 -21.27 -32.64 -1.90
C VAL A 28 -20.54 -33.61 -2.83
N MET A 29 -19.82 -33.07 -3.80
CA MET A 29 -18.97 -33.84 -4.71
C MET A 29 -17.59 -33.98 -4.09
N ASP A 30 -17.32 -35.15 -3.49
CA ASP A 30 -16.00 -35.46 -2.94
C ASP A 30 -15.03 -35.91 -4.06
N ASP A 31 -13.76 -36.03 -3.73
CA ASP A 31 -12.73 -36.43 -4.69
C ASP A 31 -12.92 -37.85 -5.22
N THR A 32 -13.54 -38.74 -4.45
CA THR A 32 -13.84 -40.13 -4.88
C THR A 32 -14.87 -40.12 -6.01
N PHE A 33 -15.94 -39.35 -5.84
CA PHE A 33 -16.96 -39.18 -6.87
C PHE A 33 -16.39 -38.48 -8.12
N LEU A 34 -15.62 -37.40 -7.93
CA LEU A 34 -15.03 -36.63 -9.02
C LEU A 34 -14.00 -37.45 -9.82
N ALA A 35 -13.26 -38.35 -9.18
CA ALA A 35 -12.25 -39.20 -9.83
C ALA A 35 -12.87 -40.10 -10.90
N ASP A 36 -14.09 -40.61 -10.72
CA ASP A 36 -14.80 -41.43 -11.71
C ASP A 36 -15.03 -40.69 -13.03
N TYR A 37 -15.03 -39.34 -13.00
CA TYR A 37 -15.21 -38.47 -14.15
C TYR A 37 -13.89 -37.81 -14.62
N GLY A 38 -12.77 -38.13 -13.99
CA GLY A 38 -11.46 -37.55 -14.32
C GLY A 38 -11.28 -36.12 -13.78
N TYR A 39 -11.96 -35.78 -12.70
CA TYR A 39 -11.85 -34.48 -12.02
C TYR A 39 -11.43 -34.64 -10.55
N ALA A 40 -10.99 -33.54 -9.97
CA ALA A 40 -10.70 -33.42 -8.54
C ALA A 40 -11.04 -32.04 -8.02
N ASN A 41 -11.22 -31.90 -6.71
CA ASN A 41 -11.32 -30.60 -6.07
C ASN A 41 -9.97 -29.88 -6.11
N LEU A 42 -9.99 -28.58 -6.40
CA LEU A 42 -8.81 -27.73 -6.34
C LEU A 42 -8.72 -27.05 -4.98
N ASN A 43 -7.65 -27.33 -4.27
CA ASN A 43 -7.30 -26.62 -3.06
C ASN A 43 -6.65 -25.28 -3.41
N TYR A 44 -7.25 -24.17 -2.98
CA TYR A 44 -6.70 -22.85 -3.21
C TYR A 44 -5.69 -22.50 -2.13
N VAL A 45 -4.44 -22.35 -2.55
CA VAL A 45 -3.35 -21.85 -1.70
C VAL A 45 -3.15 -20.37 -1.96
N SER A 46 -3.13 -19.56 -0.91
CA SER A 46 -2.92 -18.11 -1.03
C SER A 46 -1.57 -17.79 -1.64
N SER A 47 -1.53 -16.73 -2.46
CA SER A 47 -0.27 -16.21 -2.99
C SER A 47 0.68 -15.82 -1.86
N PRO A 48 1.96 -16.16 -1.95
CA PRO A 48 2.97 -15.55 -1.10
C PRO A 48 2.98 -14.02 -1.31
N PRO A 49 3.38 -13.22 -0.30
CA PRO A 49 3.50 -11.78 -0.46
C PRO A 49 4.60 -11.43 -1.47
N ASN A 50 4.35 -10.43 -2.30
CA ASN A 50 5.36 -9.91 -3.21
C ASN A 50 6.56 -9.35 -2.43
N THR A 51 7.74 -9.48 -3.01
CA THR A 51 8.97 -8.84 -2.52
C THR A 51 9.17 -7.48 -3.22
N THR A 52 10.26 -6.79 -2.91
CA THR A 52 10.63 -5.54 -3.58
C THR A 52 10.98 -5.71 -5.07
N THR A 53 11.35 -6.91 -5.48
CA THR A 53 11.84 -7.20 -6.84
C THR A 53 11.04 -8.27 -7.57
N GLN A 54 10.21 -9.03 -6.84
CA GLN A 54 9.48 -10.16 -7.38
C GLN A 54 8.01 -10.15 -6.99
N LYS A 55 7.17 -10.53 -7.93
CA LYS A 55 5.75 -10.88 -7.74
C LYS A 55 5.54 -12.36 -7.90
N TYR A 56 4.47 -12.88 -7.31
CA TYR A 56 4.03 -14.24 -7.51
C TYR A 56 2.87 -14.27 -8.49
N VAL A 57 3.01 -15.10 -9.53
CA VAL A 57 1.99 -15.30 -10.54
C VAL A 57 1.46 -16.72 -10.38
N GLU A 58 0.15 -16.88 -10.44
CA GLU A 58 -0.49 -18.19 -10.40
C GLU A 58 0.00 -19.03 -11.57
N SER A 59 0.43 -20.23 -11.28
CA SER A 59 0.90 -21.22 -12.25
C SER A 59 -0.12 -22.33 -12.40
N ILE A 60 0.17 -23.26 -13.31
CA ILE A 60 -0.66 -24.44 -13.51
C ILE A 60 -0.75 -25.21 -12.19
N PRO A 61 -1.95 -25.57 -11.72
CA PRO A 61 -2.11 -26.37 -10.51
C PRO A 61 -1.32 -27.66 -10.57
N SER A 62 -0.79 -28.09 -9.44
CA SER A 62 -0.02 -29.33 -9.35
C SER A 62 -0.52 -30.25 -8.21
N LEU A 63 -0.22 -31.54 -8.32
CA LEU A 63 -0.55 -32.52 -7.30
C LEU A 63 0.49 -32.45 -6.19
N ILE A 64 0.12 -31.95 -5.03
CA ILE A 64 0.97 -31.83 -3.83
C ILE A 64 0.42 -32.74 -2.75
N ASN A 65 1.21 -33.74 -2.34
CA ASN A 65 0.80 -34.73 -1.34
C ASN A 65 -0.57 -35.41 -1.63
N GLY A 66 -0.84 -35.65 -2.91
CA GLY A 66 -2.10 -36.28 -3.34
C GLY A 66 -3.29 -35.33 -3.47
N VAL A 67 -3.11 -34.00 -3.26
CA VAL A 67 -4.15 -33.00 -3.39
C VAL A 67 -3.79 -32.02 -4.51
N TRP A 68 -4.71 -31.79 -5.44
CA TRP A 68 -4.54 -30.77 -6.47
C TRP A 68 -4.60 -29.39 -5.83
N SER A 69 -3.56 -28.60 -5.99
CA SER A 69 -3.41 -27.30 -5.34
C SER A 69 -2.94 -26.24 -6.32
N THR A 70 -3.41 -25.00 -6.12
CA THR A 70 -2.84 -23.85 -6.84
C THR A 70 -1.37 -23.67 -6.46
N THR A 71 -0.56 -23.31 -7.44
CA THR A 71 0.88 -23.05 -7.25
C THR A 71 1.24 -21.68 -7.74
N TRP A 72 2.32 -21.14 -7.20
CA TRP A 72 2.77 -19.77 -7.46
C TRP A 72 4.23 -19.78 -7.92
N VAL A 73 4.52 -19.04 -8.97
CA VAL A 73 5.89 -18.88 -9.48
C VAL A 73 6.34 -17.45 -9.24
N ALA A 74 7.51 -17.32 -8.62
CA ALA A 74 8.16 -16.03 -8.47
C ALA A 74 8.64 -15.52 -9.83
N THR A 75 8.22 -14.32 -10.19
CA THR A 75 8.58 -13.64 -11.44
C THR A 75 9.10 -12.25 -11.11
N ASN A 76 10.19 -11.83 -11.70
CA ASN A 76 10.69 -10.47 -11.51
C ASN A 76 9.69 -9.45 -12.05
N PHE A 77 9.55 -8.33 -11.35
CA PHE A 77 8.81 -7.19 -11.90
C PHE A 77 9.48 -6.69 -13.17
N THR A 78 8.69 -6.25 -14.13
CA THR A 78 9.22 -5.55 -15.30
C THR A 78 9.74 -4.16 -14.90
N PRO A 79 10.61 -3.52 -15.71
CA PRO A 79 11.06 -2.15 -15.45
C PRO A 79 9.90 -1.16 -15.31
N GLU A 80 8.82 -1.33 -16.08
CA GLU A 80 7.62 -0.50 -16.04
C GLU A 80 6.84 -0.69 -14.72
N GLU A 81 6.70 -1.94 -14.26
CA GLU A 81 6.06 -2.25 -12.99
C GLU A 81 6.85 -1.70 -11.80
N LEU A 82 8.18 -1.81 -11.84
CA LEU A 82 9.06 -1.20 -10.83
C LEU A 82 8.94 0.32 -10.82
N ALA A 83 8.89 0.96 -11.99
CA ALA A 83 8.71 2.40 -12.10
C ALA A 83 7.35 2.83 -11.51
N ALA A 84 6.28 2.08 -11.80
CA ALA A 84 4.95 2.34 -11.23
C ALA A 84 4.91 2.17 -9.71
N GLN A 85 5.55 1.14 -9.16
CA GLN A 85 5.69 0.97 -7.71
C GLN A 85 6.43 2.14 -7.06
N LEU A 86 7.51 2.61 -7.69
CA LEU A 86 8.30 3.74 -7.19
C LEU A 86 7.47 5.04 -7.16
N VAL A 87 6.62 5.27 -8.16
CA VAL A 87 5.71 6.41 -8.20
C VAL A 87 4.69 6.32 -7.05
N ASN A 88 4.05 5.17 -6.88
CA ASN A 88 3.07 4.95 -5.82
C ASN A 88 3.69 5.12 -4.43
N THR A 89 4.88 4.57 -4.20
CA THR A 89 5.61 4.73 -2.94
C THR A 89 5.95 6.20 -2.66
N LYS A 90 6.36 6.97 -3.66
CA LYS A 90 6.64 8.41 -3.51
C LYS A 90 5.39 9.22 -3.16
N VAL A 91 4.25 8.89 -3.75
CA VAL A 91 2.96 9.52 -3.44
C VAL A 91 2.55 9.19 -2.01
N ASP A 92 2.69 7.92 -1.60
CA ASP A 92 2.36 7.49 -0.24
C ASP A 92 3.22 8.20 0.81
N TYR A 93 4.53 8.30 0.60
CA TYR A 93 5.43 9.04 1.50
C TYR A 93 5.05 10.51 1.62
N ALA A 94 4.67 11.17 0.53
CA ALA A 94 4.22 12.56 0.57
C ALA A 94 2.92 12.72 1.38
N HIS A 95 1.97 11.79 1.25
CA HIS A 95 0.74 11.78 2.05
C HIS A 95 1.02 11.58 3.53
N GLN A 96 1.93 10.67 3.88
CA GLN A 96 2.30 10.41 5.28
C GLN A 96 3.04 11.60 5.91
N VAL A 97 3.89 12.28 5.15
CA VAL A 97 4.54 13.54 5.59
C VAL A 97 3.50 14.64 5.81
N GLN A 98 2.54 14.80 4.88
CA GLN A 98 1.44 15.76 5.07
C GLN A 98 0.63 15.43 6.32
N LYS A 99 0.25 14.15 6.49
CA LYS A 99 -0.47 13.71 7.69
C LYS A 99 0.30 14.01 8.98
N SER A 100 1.60 13.79 9.00
CA SER A 100 2.44 14.10 10.18
C SER A 100 2.46 15.62 10.50
N LEU A 101 2.48 16.48 9.48
CA LEU A 101 2.37 17.92 9.65
C LEU A 101 0.98 18.33 10.19
N ASP A 102 -0.08 17.68 9.71
CA ASP A 102 -1.44 17.95 10.19
C ASP A 102 -1.63 17.46 11.63
N ASP A 103 -1.13 16.26 11.97
CA ASP A 103 -1.13 15.73 13.33
C ASP A 103 -0.33 16.65 14.27
N PHE A 104 0.80 17.19 13.84
CA PHE A 104 1.58 18.18 14.59
C PHE A 104 0.78 19.46 14.85
N ALA A 105 0.10 20.00 13.82
CA ALA A 105 -0.74 21.19 13.99
C ALA A 105 -1.91 20.95 14.95
N ALA A 106 -2.50 19.76 14.92
CA ALA A 106 -3.59 19.36 15.82
C ALA A 106 -3.18 19.36 17.30
N THR A 107 -1.90 19.15 17.63
CA THR A 107 -1.40 19.25 19.01
C THR A 107 -1.49 20.66 19.61
N ALA A 108 -1.74 21.67 18.76
CA ALA A 108 -1.94 23.06 19.16
C ALA A 108 -3.34 23.59 18.80
N ASP A 109 -4.31 22.67 18.65
CA ASP A 109 -5.74 22.93 18.39
C ASP A 109 -6.03 23.54 17.01
N PHE A 110 -5.21 23.27 15.99
CA PHE A 110 -5.49 23.63 14.60
C PHE A 110 -6.03 22.43 13.81
N ASP A 111 -6.91 22.69 12.83
CA ASP A 111 -7.49 21.65 11.96
C ASP A 111 -6.46 20.96 11.03
N GLY A 112 -5.25 21.52 10.91
CA GLY A 112 -4.13 21.01 10.12
C GLY A 112 -3.09 22.09 9.87
N ILE A 113 -1.95 21.68 9.28
CA ILE A 113 -0.80 22.58 9.10
C ILE A 113 -1.11 23.77 8.20
N ASN A 114 -1.97 23.60 7.19
CA ASN A 114 -2.35 24.70 6.29
C ASN A 114 -3.23 25.73 7.01
N SER A 115 -4.15 25.28 7.87
CA SER A 115 -4.96 26.14 8.73
C SER A 115 -4.07 26.92 9.70
N ALA A 116 -3.17 26.22 10.39
CA ALA A 116 -2.21 26.87 11.30
C ALA A 116 -1.35 27.91 10.57
N ALA A 117 -0.74 27.54 9.42
CA ALA A 117 0.09 28.47 8.63
C ALA A 117 -0.67 29.68 8.10
N GLY A 118 -1.98 29.57 7.88
CA GLY A 118 -2.84 30.69 7.48
C GLY A 118 -2.82 31.85 8.48
N TYR A 119 -2.71 31.56 9.77
CA TYR A 119 -2.64 32.59 10.81
C TYR A 119 -1.36 33.41 10.80
N ALA A 120 -0.31 32.97 10.12
CA ALA A 120 0.92 33.75 9.94
C ALA A 120 0.67 35.14 9.33
N ASN A 121 -0.29 35.23 8.42
CA ASN A 121 -0.64 36.45 7.68
C ASN A 121 -1.85 37.19 8.29
N SER A 122 -2.38 36.75 9.44
CA SER A 122 -3.50 37.42 10.07
C SER A 122 -3.13 38.83 10.49
N VAL A 123 -4.02 39.79 10.20
CA VAL A 123 -3.93 41.17 10.71
C VAL A 123 -4.42 41.17 12.15
N LEU A 124 -3.59 41.63 13.06
CA LEU A 124 -3.98 41.81 14.45
C LEU A 124 -4.87 43.04 14.59
N SER A 125 -5.75 43.03 15.60
CA SER A 125 -6.53 44.22 16.00
C SER A 125 -5.62 45.36 16.47
N ASP A 126 -6.15 46.57 16.54
CA ASP A 126 -5.37 47.77 17.01
C ASP A 126 -4.84 47.59 18.45
N ASN A 127 -5.55 46.81 19.27
CA ASN A 127 -5.14 46.42 20.62
C ASN A 127 -5.22 44.90 20.79
N PRO A 128 -4.23 44.16 20.28
CA PRO A 128 -4.30 42.71 20.22
C PRO A 128 -4.19 42.10 21.62
N THR A 129 -5.01 41.09 21.85
CA THR A 129 -4.93 40.29 23.06
C THR A 129 -3.70 39.39 23.02
N SER A 130 -3.25 38.92 24.18
CA SER A 130 -2.16 37.93 24.26
C SER A 130 -2.50 36.65 23.49
N THR A 131 -3.75 36.26 23.42
CA THR A 131 -4.24 35.12 22.68
C THR A 131 -4.08 35.32 21.17
N GLU A 132 -4.47 36.47 20.62
CA GLU A 132 -4.30 36.78 19.19
C GLU A 132 -2.83 36.77 18.80
N ILE A 133 -1.96 37.34 19.63
CA ILE A 133 -0.52 37.32 19.43
C ILE A 133 0.02 35.87 19.44
N ALA A 134 -0.41 35.06 20.42
CA ALA A 134 0.03 33.67 20.54
C ALA A 134 -0.41 32.84 19.33
N ILE A 135 -1.65 32.96 18.86
CA ILE A 135 -2.15 32.26 17.66
C ILE A 135 -1.35 32.65 16.41
N LYS A 136 -1.11 33.96 16.22
CA LYS A 136 -0.30 34.44 15.09
C LYS A 136 1.14 33.88 15.14
N ASN A 137 1.78 33.88 16.31
CA ASN A 137 3.13 33.34 16.48
C ASN A 137 3.18 31.83 16.20
N LYS A 138 2.19 31.06 16.67
CA LYS A 138 2.03 29.66 16.30
C LYS A 138 1.87 29.50 14.78
N GLY A 139 1.08 30.36 14.13
CA GLY A 139 0.92 30.36 12.67
C GLY A 139 2.23 30.60 11.92
N ILE A 140 3.02 31.58 12.35
CA ILE A 140 4.34 31.87 11.77
C ILE A 140 5.26 30.64 11.90
N TYR A 141 5.28 30.02 13.08
CA TYR A 141 6.08 28.82 13.34
C TYR A 141 5.62 27.63 12.48
N ALA A 142 4.31 27.38 12.43
CA ALA A 142 3.72 26.32 11.58
C ALA A 142 4.10 26.48 10.12
N ASN A 143 4.06 27.71 9.58
CA ASN A 143 4.46 27.99 8.22
C ASN A 143 5.95 27.72 7.99
N MET A 144 6.81 28.10 8.92
CA MET A 144 8.25 27.83 8.88
C MET A 144 8.52 26.31 8.87
N VAL A 145 7.94 25.58 9.80
CA VAL A 145 8.11 24.11 9.93
C VAL A 145 7.64 23.42 8.65
N ARG A 146 6.46 23.81 8.14
CA ARG A 146 5.93 23.28 6.88
C ARG A 146 6.89 23.48 5.72
N LEU A 147 7.44 24.68 5.54
CA LEU A 147 8.41 25.00 4.47
C LEU A 147 9.69 24.16 4.63
N GLN A 148 10.24 24.10 5.84
CA GLN A 148 11.45 23.33 6.11
C GLN A 148 11.26 21.84 5.84
N THR A 149 10.12 21.27 6.23
CA THR A 149 9.81 19.85 6.00
C THR A 149 9.70 19.53 4.52
N TRP A 150 8.97 20.35 3.75
CA TRP A 150 8.85 20.13 2.30
C TRP A 150 10.16 20.41 1.55
N ALA A 151 10.97 21.37 1.98
CA ALA A 151 12.30 21.59 1.43
C ALA A 151 13.20 20.37 1.66
N ALA A 152 13.29 19.89 2.92
CA ALA A 152 14.08 18.70 3.25
C ALA A 152 13.63 17.46 2.47
N LEU A 153 12.31 17.25 2.30
CA LEU A 153 11.79 16.15 1.46
C LEU A 153 12.19 16.32 0.00
N SER A 154 12.19 17.55 -0.52
CA SER A 154 12.62 17.83 -1.89
C SER A 154 14.12 17.57 -2.07
N ASP A 155 14.94 17.99 -1.12
CA ASP A 155 16.38 17.76 -1.12
C ASP A 155 16.71 16.27 -1.04
N LEU A 156 16.01 15.50 -0.18
CA LEU A 156 16.14 14.05 -0.12
C LEU A 156 15.80 13.40 -1.46
N LYS A 157 14.70 13.81 -2.11
CA LYS A 157 14.33 13.31 -3.46
C LYS A 157 15.41 13.60 -4.49
N ALA A 158 15.97 14.80 -4.48
CA ALA A 158 17.06 15.20 -5.37
C ALA A 158 18.34 14.39 -5.12
N ALA A 159 18.73 14.19 -3.86
CA ALA A 159 19.90 13.41 -3.50
C ALA A 159 19.79 11.93 -3.90
N VAL A 160 18.59 11.33 -3.72
CA VAL A 160 18.31 9.97 -4.19
C VAL A 160 18.36 9.90 -5.72
N ALA A 161 17.79 10.87 -6.42
CA ALA A 161 17.81 10.91 -7.88
C ALA A 161 19.23 11.09 -8.44
N ALA A 162 20.09 11.82 -7.73
CA ALA A 162 21.52 11.99 -8.09
C ALA A 162 22.39 10.78 -7.67
N GLY A 163 21.84 9.80 -6.96
CA GLY A 163 22.58 8.64 -6.46
C GLY A 163 23.55 8.96 -5.32
N THR A 164 23.46 10.13 -4.69
CA THR A 164 24.30 10.56 -3.56
C THR A 164 23.78 10.05 -2.21
N THR A 165 22.53 9.64 -2.18
CA THR A 165 21.87 9.06 -1.02
C THR A 165 21.08 7.83 -1.45
N PRO A 166 21.12 6.71 -0.71
CA PRO A 166 20.31 5.54 -1.02
C PRO A 166 18.81 5.87 -0.89
N ALA A 167 17.99 5.22 -1.71
CA ALA A 167 16.54 5.38 -1.60
C ALA A 167 16.06 4.88 -0.23
N PRO A 168 15.18 5.64 0.48
CA PRO A 168 14.59 5.19 1.73
C PRO A 168 13.88 3.84 1.57
N ALA A 169 14.17 2.89 2.45
CA ALA A 169 13.53 1.58 2.45
C ALA A 169 12.15 1.61 3.12
N SER A 170 11.90 2.61 3.97
CA SER A 170 10.68 2.78 4.75
C SER A 170 10.32 4.25 4.94
N ILE A 171 9.08 4.50 5.38
CA ILE A 171 8.66 5.85 5.79
C ILE A 171 9.44 6.35 7.01
N ALA A 172 9.89 5.46 7.89
CA ALA A 172 10.71 5.83 9.04
C ALA A 172 12.06 6.45 8.61
N ASP A 173 12.65 5.94 7.54
CA ASP A 173 13.89 6.50 6.98
C ASP A 173 13.65 7.90 6.40
N VAL A 174 12.47 8.12 5.79
CA VAL A 174 12.07 9.45 5.32
C VAL A 174 11.95 10.40 6.51
N PHE A 175 11.23 10.04 7.56
CA PHE A 175 11.08 10.89 8.74
C PHE A 175 12.38 11.17 9.47
N ALA A 176 13.33 10.23 9.48
CA ALA A 176 14.66 10.44 10.05
C ALA A 176 15.47 11.52 9.32
N ALA A 177 15.16 11.77 8.04
CA ALA A 177 15.81 12.81 7.23
C ALA A 177 15.09 14.17 7.29
N LEU A 178 13.89 14.25 7.94
CA LEU A 178 13.11 15.47 8.04
C LEU A 178 13.37 16.19 9.37
N PRO A 179 13.08 17.50 9.46
CA PRO A 179 13.13 18.24 10.71
C PRO A 179 12.21 17.65 11.78
N VAL A 180 12.66 17.70 13.03
CA VAL A 180 11.83 17.28 14.16
C VAL A 180 10.69 18.28 14.36
N LEU A 181 9.46 17.75 14.45
CA LEU A 181 8.25 18.54 14.66
C LEU A 181 8.01 18.74 16.16
N ALA A 182 8.32 19.93 16.67
CA ALA A 182 8.09 20.31 18.07
C ALA A 182 7.73 21.80 18.15
N TRP A 183 6.71 22.15 18.91
CA TRP A 183 6.41 23.56 19.18
C TRP A 183 7.48 24.20 20.06
N PRO A 184 7.80 25.48 19.84
CA PRO A 184 8.70 26.19 20.75
C PRO A 184 8.05 26.30 22.14
N ALA A 185 8.94 26.21 23.15
CA ALA A 185 8.53 26.33 24.57
C ALA A 185 8.03 27.73 24.91
#